data_658273a50bf74098ddc40ef5997f188d
#
_entry.id   658273a50bf74098ddc40ef5997f188d
#
_cell.length_a   1.000
_cell.length_b   1.000
_cell.length_c   1.000
_cell.angle_alpha   90.00
_cell.angle_beta   90.00
_cell.angle_gamma   90.00
#
_symmetry.space_group_name_H-M   'P 1'
#
loop_
_entity.id
_entity.type
_entity.pdbx_description
1 polymer ?
#
loop_
_entity_poly.entity_id
_entity_poly.type
_entity_poly.pdbx_seq_one_letter_code
_entity_poly.pdbx_strand_id
1 'polypeptide(L)'
;TVDTPYMVLGVCQSIQRYKDTEEALIAARDRALQADKLKSAFLANMSHEIRTPLNAIVGFSDLLKDLDAFSPEEVKQFVETININCTLLLALINDILDLSRIESGTMDFKFGAFNLAFIMQEVHESQRLSMPRDVELRIKIPEGEDKLVITDSVRLKQVVNNLINNAKK
;
A
#
# COMPACT_ATOMS: atom_id res chain seq x y z
N THR A 1 -66.71 12.54 12.66
CA THR A 1 -65.78 13.23 11.76
C THR A 1 -64.37 12.96 12.25
N VAL A 2 -63.73 11.95 11.64
CA VAL A 2 -62.36 11.53 11.93
C VAL A 2 -61.41 12.63 11.42
N ASP A 3 -60.51 13.10 12.27
CA ASP A 3 -59.52 14.14 11.97
C ASP A 3 -58.57 13.67 10.82
N THR A 4 -59.02 13.89 9.60
CA THR A 4 -58.28 13.59 8.34
C THR A 4 -56.88 14.22 8.24
N PRO A 5 -56.57 15.40 8.80
CA PRO A 5 -55.24 15.98 8.68
C PRO A 5 -54.14 15.17 9.39
N TYR A 6 -54.41 14.63 10.56
CA TYR A 6 -53.39 13.84 11.31
C TYR A 6 -53.10 12.48 10.65
N MET A 7 -54.10 11.87 10.02
CA MET A 7 -53.94 10.62 9.29
C MET A 7 -53.11 10.84 8.02
N VAL A 8 -53.34 11.92 7.29
CA VAL A 8 -52.54 12.28 6.10
C VAL A 8 -51.09 12.59 6.49
N LEU A 9 -50.84 13.31 7.59
CA LEU A 9 -49.52 13.63 8.07
C LEU A 9 -48.76 12.36 8.46
N GLY A 10 -49.37 11.41 9.16
CA GLY A 10 -48.79 10.11 9.55
C GLY A 10 -48.44 9.26 8.34
N VAL A 11 -49.27 9.23 7.31
CA VAL A 11 -49.01 8.50 6.05
C VAL A 11 -47.84 9.15 5.30
N CYS A 12 -47.76 10.47 5.18
CA CYS A 12 -46.66 11.17 4.54
C CYS A 12 -45.33 10.91 5.25
N GLN A 13 -45.30 10.96 6.59
CA GLN A 13 -44.10 10.62 7.37
C GLN A 13 -43.68 9.17 7.19
N SER A 14 -44.62 8.25 7.12
CA SER A 14 -44.34 6.82 6.90
C SER A 14 -43.74 6.59 5.50
N ILE A 15 -44.29 7.23 4.47
CA ILE A 15 -43.78 7.14 3.09
C ILE A 15 -42.36 7.75 3.00
N GLN A 16 -42.14 8.88 3.66
CA GLN A 16 -40.82 9.52 3.67
C GLN A 16 -39.78 8.60 4.34
N ARG A 17 -40.10 8.03 5.50
CA ARG A 17 -39.22 7.05 6.18
C ARG A 17 -38.92 5.85 5.32
N TYR A 18 -39.91 5.35 4.59
CA TYR A 18 -39.72 4.21 3.69
C TYR A 18 -38.74 4.58 2.56
N LYS A 19 -38.90 5.74 1.92
CA LYS A 19 -38.00 6.23 0.88
C LYS A 19 -36.58 6.45 1.40
N ASP A 20 -36.43 7.09 2.55
CA ASP A 20 -35.13 7.33 3.16
C ASP A 20 -34.40 5.99 3.47
N THR A 21 -35.17 4.99 3.94
CA THR A 21 -34.64 3.66 4.22
C THR A 21 -34.24 2.93 2.93
N GLU A 22 -35.06 3.02 1.89
CA GLU A 22 -34.77 2.43 0.59
C GLU A 22 -33.52 3.05 -0.05
N GLU A 23 -33.40 4.36 -0.04
CA GLU A 23 -32.24 5.10 -0.54
C GLU A 23 -30.96 4.71 0.26
N ALA A 24 -31.06 4.65 1.60
CA ALA A 24 -29.96 4.21 2.45
C ALA A 24 -29.52 2.77 2.14
N LEU A 25 -30.48 1.86 1.90
CA LEU A 25 -30.20 0.48 1.55
C LEU A 25 -29.54 0.35 0.19
N ILE A 26 -30.01 1.08 -0.82
CA ILE A 26 -29.42 1.14 -2.16
C ILE A 26 -27.99 1.64 -2.06
N ALA A 27 -27.76 2.77 -1.33
CA ALA A 27 -26.43 3.31 -1.14
C ALA A 27 -25.48 2.36 -0.38
N ALA A 28 -25.98 1.61 0.59
CA ALA A 28 -25.20 0.60 1.32
C ALA A 28 -24.83 -0.58 0.42
N ARG A 29 -25.81 -1.07 -0.36
CA ARG A 29 -25.58 -2.13 -1.36
C ARG A 29 -24.54 -1.73 -2.39
N ASP A 30 -24.63 -0.52 -2.95
CA ASP A 30 -23.74 -0.06 -4.00
C ASP A 30 -22.30 0.13 -3.46
N ARG A 31 -22.14 0.62 -2.22
CA ARG A 31 -20.84 0.63 -1.54
C ARG A 31 -20.27 -0.77 -1.33
N ALA A 32 -21.10 -1.73 -0.91
CA ALA A 32 -20.67 -3.11 -0.72
C ALA A 32 -20.21 -3.74 -2.04
N LEU A 33 -20.96 -3.53 -3.13
CA LEU A 33 -20.59 -4.03 -4.47
C LEU A 33 -19.31 -3.39 -5.00
N GLN A 34 -19.10 -2.10 -4.76
CA GLN A 34 -17.85 -1.41 -5.11
C GLN A 34 -16.67 -1.97 -4.32
N ALA A 35 -16.82 -2.18 -3.02
CA ALA A 35 -15.78 -2.76 -2.18
C ALA A 35 -15.40 -4.19 -2.63
N ASP A 36 -16.39 -5.01 -3.01
CA ASP A 36 -16.15 -6.37 -3.51
C ASP A 36 -15.40 -6.36 -4.86
N LYS A 37 -15.78 -5.47 -5.78
CA LYS A 37 -15.07 -5.28 -7.06
C LYS A 37 -13.62 -4.85 -6.84
N LEU A 38 -13.39 -3.88 -5.95
CA LEU A 38 -12.03 -3.41 -5.61
C LEU A 38 -11.19 -4.54 -5.00
N LYS A 39 -11.77 -5.33 -4.10
CA LYS A 39 -11.10 -6.49 -3.51
C LYS A 39 -10.73 -7.55 -4.55
N SER A 40 -11.64 -7.84 -5.48
CA SER A 40 -11.39 -8.80 -6.55
C SER A 40 -10.29 -8.31 -7.52
N ALA A 41 -10.32 -7.03 -7.90
CA ALA A 41 -9.29 -6.42 -8.72
C ALA A 41 -7.92 -6.40 -8.01
N PHE A 42 -7.91 -6.11 -6.70
CA PHE A 42 -6.70 -6.16 -5.88
C PHE A 42 -6.09 -7.57 -5.88
N LEU A 43 -6.88 -8.61 -5.62
CA LEU A 43 -6.39 -10.00 -5.61
C LEU A 43 -5.85 -10.44 -6.98
N ALA A 44 -6.51 -10.03 -8.07
CA ALA A 44 -6.04 -10.30 -9.42
C ALA A 44 -4.69 -9.62 -9.70
N ASN A 45 -4.55 -8.34 -9.35
CA ASN A 45 -3.31 -7.60 -9.50
C ASN A 45 -2.18 -8.20 -8.65
N MET A 46 -2.46 -8.55 -7.38
CA MET A 46 -1.48 -9.19 -6.50
C MET A 46 -0.99 -10.53 -7.06
N SER A 47 -1.89 -11.31 -7.66
CA SER A 47 -1.51 -12.57 -8.31
C SER A 47 -0.53 -12.35 -9.46
N HIS A 48 -0.70 -11.28 -10.24
CA HIS A 48 0.23 -10.90 -11.30
C HIS A 48 1.57 -10.39 -10.75
N GLU A 49 1.53 -9.51 -9.75
CA GLU A 49 2.74 -8.94 -9.13
C GLU A 49 3.59 -10.01 -8.42
N ILE A 50 2.97 -11.06 -7.86
CA ILE A 50 3.67 -12.23 -7.29
C ILE A 50 4.25 -13.13 -8.38
N ARG A 51 3.50 -13.37 -9.46
CA ARG A 51 3.90 -14.32 -10.50
C ARG A 51 5.15 -13.89 -11.24
N THR A 52 5.30 -12.60 -11.53
CA THR A 52 6.43 -12.07 -12.31
C THR A 52 7.78 -12.35 -11.64
N PRO A 53 8.05 -11.91 -10.39
CA PRO A 53 9.30 -12.24 -9.72
C PRO A 53 9.45 -13.74 -9.46
N LEU A 54 8.37 -14.46 -9.15
CA LEU A 54 8.43 -15.90 -8.93
C LEU A 54 8.89 -16.65 -10.20
N ASN A 55 8.36 -16.31 -11.37
CA ASN A 55 8.76 -16.90 -12.63
C ASN A 55 10.24 -16.60 -12.96
N ALA A 56 10.71 -15.40 -12.63
CA ALA A 56 12.13 -15.05 -12.79
C ALA A 56 13.02 -15.90 -11.87
N ILE A 57 12.64 -16.05 -10.59
CA ILE A 57 13.37 -16.90 -9.64
C ILE A 57 13.45 -18.35 -10.16
N VAL A 58 12.30 -18.92 -10.55
CA VAL A 58 12.25 -20.31 -11.07
C VAL A 58 13.07 -20.44 -12.34
N GLY A 59 12.88 -19.52 -13.31
CA GLY A 59 13.59 -19.60 -14.60
C GLY A 59 15.10 -19.51 -14.46
N PHE A 60 15.63 -18.56 -13.68
CA PHE A 60 17.07 -18.46 -13.45
C PHE A 60 17.62 -19.59 -12.56
N SER A 61 16.81 -20.10 -11.62
CA SER A 61 17.19 -21.29 -10.84
C SER A 61 17.28 -22.56 -11.70
N ASP A 62 16.43 -22.69 -12.72
CA ASP A 62 16.49 -23.79 -13.67
C ASP A 62 17.77 -23.73 -14.54
N LEU A 63 18.18 -22.54 -14.97
CA LEU A 63 19.45 -22.35 -15.69
C LEU A 63 20.66 -22.74 -14.86
N LEU A 64 20.63 -22.51 -13.54
CA LEU A 64 21.72 -22.89 -12.63
C LEU A 64 21.88 -24.42 -12.44
N LYS A 65 20.98 -25.24 -12.98
CA LYS A 65 21.14 -26.71 -12.95
C LYS A 65 22.22 -27.21 -13.90
N ASP A 66 22.52 -26.41 -14.93
CA ASP A 66 23.55 -26.75 -15.94
C ASP A 66 24.65 -25.68 -15.92
N LEU A 67 25.44 -25.69 -14.85
CA LEU A 67 26.49 -24.68 -14.63
C LEU A 67 27.60 -24.72 -15.69
N ASP A 68 27.85 -25.88 -16.28
CA ASP A 68 28.90 -26.06 -17.30
C ASP A 68 28.54 -25.38 -18.64
N ALA A 69 27.26 -25.02 -18.82
CA ALA A 69 26.78 -24.31 -20.02
C ALA A 69 27.00 -22.77 -19.97
N PHE A 70 27.40 -22.21 -18.82
CA PHE A 70 27.47 -20.77 -18.57
C PHE A 70 28.82 -20.34 -18.04
N SER A 71 29.25 -19.12 -18.37
CA SER A 71 30.42 -18.48 -17.78
C SER A 71 30.21 -18.16 -16.30
N PRO A 72 31.26 -18.01 -15.47
CA PRO A 72 31.14 -17.59 -14.08
C PRO A 72 30.43 -16.23 -13.92
N GLU A 73 30.62 -15.34 -14.87
CA GLU A 73 29.97 -14.02 -14.92
C GLU A 73 28.47 -14.14 -15.13
N GLU A 74 28.01 -15.01 -16.02
CA GLU A 74 26.58 -15.27 -16.28
C GLU A 74 25.93 -15.92 -15.05
N VAL A 75 26.59 -16.91 -14.44
CA VAL A 75 26.12 -17.54 -13.20
C VAL A 75 25.93 -16.49 -12.09
N LYS A 76 26.91 -15.58 -11.94
CA LYS A 76 26.80 -14.49 -10.97
C LYS A 76 25.60 -13.59 -11.25
N GLN A 77 25.35 -13.24 -12.51
CA GLN A 77 24.19 -12.43 -12.91
C GLN A 77 22.86 -13.14 -12.63
N PHE A 78 22.79 -14.47 -12.84
CA PHE A 78 21.59 -15.26 -12.52
C PHE A 78 21.30 -15.23 -11.02
N VAL A 79 22.32 -15.46 -10.20
CA VAL A 79 22.20 -15.41 -8.73
C VAL A 79 21.77 -14.01 -8.27
N GLU A 80 22.34 -12.96 -8.84
CA GLU A 80 21.99 -11.57 -8.52
C GLU A 80 20.52 -11.27 -8.91
N THR A 81 20.09 -11.73 -10.08
CA THR A 81 18.70 -11.59 -10.54
C THR A 81 17.73 -12.35 -9.63
N ILE A 82 18.05 -13.55 -9.18
CA ILE A 82 17.26 -14.30 -8.21
C ILE A 82 17.13 -13.51 -6.90
N ASN A 83 18.23 -13.00 -6.36
CA ASN A 83 18.24 -12.26 -5.10
C ASN A 83 17.40 -10.97 -5.17
N ILE A 84 17.49 -10.23 -6.29
CA ILE A 84 16.66 -9.04 -6.53
C ILE A 84 15.17 -9.43 -6.51
N ASN A 85 14.79 -10.47 -7.24
CA ASN A 85 13.39 -10.90 -7.32
C ASN A 85 12.86 -11.47 -6.00
N CYS A 86 13.71 -12.18 -5.21
CA CYS A 86 13.37 -12.58 -3.85
C CYS A 86 13.08 -11.38 -2.96
N THR A 87 13.91 -10.34 -3.03
CA THR A 87 13.73 -9.11 -2.25
C THR A 87 12.43 -8.39 -2.63
N LEU A 88 12.13 -8.31 -3.92
CA LEU A 88 10.88 -7.73 -4.43
C LEU A 88 9.66 -8.52 -3.93
N LEU A 89 9.72 -9.85 -3.97
CA LEU A 89 8.63 -10.72 -3.51
C LEU A 89 8.39 -10.57 -2.01
N LEU A 90 9.45 -10.52 -1.21
CA LEU A 90 9.35 -10.31 0.24
C LEU A 90 8.74 -8.92 0.56
N ALA A 91 9.13 -7.88 -0.16
CA ALA A 91 8.52 -6.55 0.00
C ALA A 91 7.02 -6.58 -0.29
N LEU A 92 6.60 -7.21 -1.40
CA LEU A 92 5.19 -7.34 -1.77
C LEU A 92 4.38 -8.13 -0.73
N ILE A 93 4.93 -9.23 -0.20
CA ILE A 93 4.28 -10.01 0.86
C ILE A 93 4.10 -9.14 2.11
N ASN A 94 5.10 -8.36 2.50
CA ASN A 94 5.01 -7.47 3.64
C ASN A 94 3.94 -6.38 3.43
N ASP A 95 3.83 -5.81 2.23
CA ASP A 95 2.79 -4.83 1.89
C ASP A 95 1.38 -5.43 2.00
N ILE A 96 1.18 -6.67 1.54
CA ILE A 96 -0.10 -7.41 1.67
C ILE A 96 -0.43 -7.66 3.16
N LEU A 97 0.55 -8.07 3.95
CA LEU A 97 0.37 -8.31 5.39
C LEU A 97 0.06 -7.01 6.14
N ASP A 98 0.73 -5.91 5.79
CA ASP A 98 0.45 -4.59 6.37
C ASP A 98 -0.97 -4.13 6.02
N LEU A 99 -1.41 -4.30 4.75
CA LEU A 99 -2.78 -3.99 4.36
C LEU A 99 -3.81 -4.83 5.14
N SER A 100 -3.57 -6.13 5.27
CA SER A 100 -4.44 -7.03 6.05
C SER A 100 -4.56 -6.60 7.51
N ARG A 101 -3.45 -6.16 8.13
CA ARG A 101 -3.45 -5.64 9.51
C ARG A 101 -4.20 -4.33 9.64
N ILE A 102 -4.10 -3.45 8.63
CA ILE A 102 -4.86 -2.18 8.60
C ILE A 102 -6.35 -2.47 8.48
N GLU A 103 -6.77 -3.33 7.55
CA GLU A 103 -8.18 -3.67 7.33
C GLU A 103 -8.82 -4.36 8.53
N SER A 104 -8.07 -5.20 9.23
CA SER A 104 -8.55 -5.88 10.45
C SER A 104 -8.48 -5.01 11.72
N GLY A 105 -7.89 -3.82 11.63
CA GLY A 105 -7.66 -2.95 12.80
C GLY A 105 -6.66 -3.51 13.80
N THR A 106 -5.83 -4.49 13.38
CA THR A 106 -4.85 -5.16 14.25
C THR A 106 -3.43 -4.62 14.06
N MET A 107 -3.28 -3.50 13.33
CA MET A 107 -1.97 -2.88 13.16
C MET A 107 -1.49 -2.27 14.47
N ASP A 108 -0.36 -2.76 14.96
CA ASP A 108 0.29 -2.23 16.16
C ASP A 108 1.28 -1.12 15.78
N PHE A 109 1.11 0.07 16.38
CA PHE A 109 1.98 1.22 16.17
C PHE A 109 2.85 1.45 17.41
N LYS A 110 4.16 1.56 17.19
CA LYS A 110 5.13 1.86 18.24
C LYS A 110 5.40 3.36 18.30
N PHE A 111 4.51 4.11 18.92
CA PHE A 111 4.66 5.55 19.06
C PHE A 111 5.83 5.92 19.98
N GLY A 112 6.64 6.89 19.53
CA GLY A 112 7.73 7.50 20.27
C GLY A 112 7.92 8.95 19.86
N ALA A 113 8.67 9.72 20.66
CA ALA A 113 9.05 11.08 20.31
C ALA A 113 10.33 11.04 19.47
N PHE A 114 10.26 11.54 18.26
CA PHE A 114 11.36 11.53 17.29
C PHE A 114 11.56 12.92 16.69
N ASN A 115 12.81 13.26 16.38
CA ASN A 115 13.11 14.46 15.60
C ASN A 115 12.79 14.19 14.13
N LEU A 116 11.82 14.94 13.57
CA LEU A 116 11.37 14.78 12.20
C LEU A 116 12.49 15.03 11.18
N ALA A 117 13.35 16.02 11.46
CA ALA A 117 14.48 16.32 10.58
C ALA A 117 15.43 15.14 10.44
N PHE A 118 15.72 14.45 11.56
CA PHE A 118 16.57 13.27 11.57
C PHE A 118 15.95 12.12 10.77
N ILE A 119 14.65 11.84 10.95
CA ILE A 119 13.94 10.82 10.16
C ILE A 119 14.02 11.14 8.67
N MET A 120 13.79 12.38 8.28
CA MET A 120 13.84 12.78 6.87
C MET A 120 15.25 12.70 6.28
N GLN A 121 16.28 13.01 7.05
CA GLN A 121 17.68 12.84 6.62
C GLN A 121 18.02 11.36 6.37
N GLU A 122 17.64 10.45 7.28
CA GLU A 122 17.84 9.00 7.07
C GLU A 122 17.16 8.50 5.81
N VAL A 123 15.91 8.92 5.55
CA VAL A 123 15.21 8.60 4.30
C VAL A 123 15.93 9.16 3.09
N HIS A 124 16.36 10.42 3.13
CA HIS A 124 17.11 11.06 2.04
C HIS A 124 18.40 10.30 1.71
N GLU A 125 19.20 9.95 2.73
CA GLU A 125 20.45 9.22 2.54
C GLU A 125 20.21 7.83 1.94
N SER A 126 19.20 7.10 2.44
CA SER A 126 18.86 5.77 1.93
C SER A 126 18.38 5.80 0.47
N GLN A 127 17.65 6.85 0.08
CA GLN A 127 17.08 6.99 -1.24
C GLN A 127 18.05 7.58 -2.27
N ARG A 128 19.01 8.36 -1.83
CA ARG A 128 19.98 9.04 -2.72
C ARG A 128 20.74 8.08 -3.63
N LEU A 129 21.13 6.91 -3.11
CA LEU A 129 21.88 5.90 -3.85
C LEU A 129 21.04 5.19 -4.92
N SER A 130 19.71 5.21 -4.80
CA SER A 130 18.78 4.56 -5.71
C SER A 130 18.10 5.53 -6.70
N MET A 131 18.54 6.79 -6.73
CA MET A 131 18.01 7.80 -7.66
C MET A 131 18.53 7.56 -9.08
N PRO A 132 17.67 7.74 -10.11
CA PRO A 132 18.13 7.85 -11.50
C PRO A 132 19.16 8.98 -11.64
N ARG A 133 20.10 8.83 -12.60
CA ARG A 133 21.22 9.81 -12.79
C ARG A 133 20.75 11.23 -13.06
N ASP A 134 19.56 11.36 -13.65
CA ASP A 134 18.99 12.65 -14.07
C ASP A 134 18.02 13.24 -13.03
N VAL A 135 17.85 12.58 -11.87
CA VAL A 135 16.94 13.02 -10.80
C VAL A 135 17.72 13.34 -9.54
N GLU A 136 17.53 14.55 -9.04
CA GLU A 136 18.09 14.98 -7.76
C GLU A 136 17.00 14.99 -6.69
N LEU A 137 17.21 14.22 -5.62
CA LEU A 137 16.36 14.28 -4.43
C LEU A 137 16.89 15.39 -3.50
N ARG A 138 16.11 16.45 -3.32
CA ARG A 138 16.43 17.53 -2.41
C ARG A 138 15.54 17.48 -1.18
N ILE A 139 16.14 17.64 -0.02
CA ILE A 139 15.42 17.83 1.23
C ILE A 139 15.56 19.31 1.66
N LYS A 140 14.43 19.92 2.03
CA LYS A 140 14.40 21.26 2.61
C LYS A 140 13.83 21.18 4.01
N ILE A 141 14.69 21.28 5.00
CA ILE A 141 14.32 21.32 6.41
C ILE A 141 14.33 22.79 6.85
N PRO A 142 13.22 23.36 7.33
CA PRO A 142 13.20 24.72 7.85
C PRO A 142 14.17 24.86 9.03
N GLU A 143 14.93 25.96 9.04
CA GLU A 143 15.84 26.30 10.14
C GLU A 143 15.02 26.67 11.40
N GLY A 144 15.56 26.33 12.59
CA GLY A 144 14.97 26.62 13.89
C GLY A 144 14.03 25.52 14.39
N GLU A 145 14.04 25.30 15.68
CA GLU A 145 13.29 24.37 16.50
C GLU A 145 13.38 22.87 16.10
N ASP A 146 13.88 22.07 17.00
CA ASP A 146 13.77 20.61 16.95
C ASP A 146 12.30 20.23 16.89
N LYS A 147 11.83 19.86 15.69
CA LYS A 147 10.45 19.41 15.49
C LYS A 147 10.29 17.98 15.99
N LEU A 148 10.04 17.85 17.28
CA LEU A 148 9.67 16.58 17.87
C LEU A 148 8.25 16.22 17.42
N VAL A 149 8.07 15.01 16.88
CA VAL A 149 6.79 14.44 16.51
C VAL A 149 6.58 13.13 17.27
N ILE A 150 5.36 12.91 17.72
CA ILE A 150 4.96 11.63 18.31
C ILE A 150 4.47 10.75 17.16
N THR A 151 5.26 9.77 16.79
CA THR A 151 4.97 8.91 15.64
C THR A 151 5.63 7.54 15.80
N ASP A 152 5.26 6.60 14.94
CA ASP A 152 6.05 5.40 14.67
C ASP A 152 7.04 5.72 13.55
N SER A 153 8.34 5.84 13.90
CA SER A 153 9.39 6.24 12.96
C SER A 153 9.58 5.25 11.80
N VAL A 154 9.35 3.96 12.04
CA VAL A 154 9.46 2.92 11.00
C VAL A 154 8.35 3.07 9.98
N ARG A 155 7.11 3.26 10.44
CA ARG A 155 5.95 3.45 9.57
C ARG A 155 6.00 4.78 8.83
N LEU A 156 6.46 5.85 9.48
CA LEU A 156 6.65 7.13 8.82
C LEU A 156 7.68 7.02 7.69
N LYS A 157 8.83 6.39 7.94
CA LYS A 157 9.84 6.14 6.90
C LYS A 157 9.27 5.30 5.74
N GLN A 158 8.48 4.28 6.05
CA GLN A 158 7.81 3.44 5.03
C GLN A 158 6.89 4.28 4.13
N VAL A 159 6.06 5.14 4.70
CA VAL A 159 5.17 6.03 3.92
C VAL A 159 5.96 6.96 3.02
N VAL A 160 6.98 7.64 3.57
CA VAL A 160 7.80 8.58 2.79
C VAL A 160 8.56 7.86 1.67
N ASN A 161 9.15 6.69 1.96
CA ASN A 161 9.82 5.87 0.95
C ASN A 161 8.87 5.44 -0.18
N ASN A 162 7.63 5.05 0.14
CA ASN A 162 6.63 4.69 -0.86
C ASN A 162 6.26 5.88 -1.75
N LEU A 163 6.11 7.09 -1.18
CA LEU A 163 5.84 8.31 -1.94
C LEU A 163 7.02 8.67 -2.86
N ILE A 164 8.26 8.59 -2.38
CA ILE A 164 9.45 8.84 -3.19
C ILE A 164 9.57 7.81 -4.32
N ASN A 165 9.36 6.52 -4.03
CA ASN A 165 9.42 5.46 -5.03
C ASN A 165 8.32 5.61 -6.11
N ASN A 166 7.15 6.13 -5.75
CA ASN A 166 6.10 6.44 -6.73
C ASN A 166 6.48 7.65 -7.60
N ALA A 167 7.18 8.64 -7.03
CA ALA A 167 7.63 9.82 -7.77
C ALA A 167 8.81 9.54 -8.72
N LYS A 168 9.54 8.42 -8.55
CA LYS A 168 10.63 7.98 -9.45
C LYS A 168 10.14 7.34 -10.75
N LYS A 169 8.88 6.90 -10.78
CA LYS A 169 8.24 6.27 -11.96
C LYS A 169 7.80 7.31 -12.96
#